data_debdf7dc7a7cc5fa394261f8239bfc0d
#
_entry.id   debdf7dc7a7cc5fa394261f8239bfc0d
#
_cell.length_a   1.000
_cell.length_b   1.000
_cell.length_c   1.000
_cell.angle_alpha   90.00
_cell.angle_beta   90.00
_cell.angle_gamma   90.00
#
_symmetry.space_group_name_H-M   'P 1'
#
loop_
_entity.id
_entity.type
_entity.pdbx_description
1 polymer ?
#
loop_
_entity_poly.entity_id
_entity_poly.type
_entity_poly.pdbx_seq_one_letter_code
_entity_poly.pdbx_strand_id
1 'polypeptide(L)'
;MIRNLGWVFAAGFALHLGATLPAVAAAPEPEDAWPALADNIFKGGPVADGAGLVGLEMPVRAEDAAIVPVTMRITLVPGDTRYLKTLTLVIDDNPAPVAATFTIGPNAGISTISTRVRVDAYTNVHAVAELSDNKLYVVKTYVKASGGCSAPAAKNADVASAKIGQMKFRQFDAAKAAPASAPREAQIMMRHPNNAIR
;
A
#
# COMPACT_ATOMS: atom_id res chain seq x y z
N MET A 1 -67.48 -5.40 71.13
CA MET A 1 -66.15 -5.93 71.29
C MET A 1 -65.59 -6.26 69.89
N ILE A 2 -64.90 -5.31 69.28
CA ILE A 2 -64.19 -5.50 67.95
C ILE A 2 -62.85 -4.85 68.10
N ARG A 3 -61.77 -5.66 68.05
CA ARG A 3 -60.36 -5.22 68.14
C ARG A 3 -59.84 -4.91 66.74
N ASN A 4 -59.48 -3.65 66.49
CA ASN A 4 -58.81 -3.22 65.27
C ASN A 4 -57.36 -3.66 65.31
N LEU A 5 -56.93 -4.41 64.32
CA LEU A 5 -55.52 -4.79 64.05
C LEU A 5 -54.95 -3.85 62.97
N GLY A 6 -54.06 -2.96 63.40
CA GLY A 6 -53.40 -2.03 62.50
C GLY A 6 -52.26 -2.71 61.73
N TRP A 7 -52.22 -2.49 60.44
CA TRP A 7 -51.14 -2.92 59.55
C TRP A 7 -50.14 -1.76 59.42
N VAL A 8 -48.90 -2.00 59.83
CA VAL A 8 -47.77 -1.09 59.61
C VAL A 8 -47.12 -1.47 58.31
N PHE A 9 -47.18 -0.60 57.29
CA PHE A 9 -46.40 -0.72 56.07
C PHE A 9 -44.99 -0.14 56.33
N ALA A 10 -43.96 -1.00 56.32
CA ALA A 10 -42.58 -0.60 56.29
C ALA A 10 -42.17 -0.36 54.80
N ALA A 11 -41.94 0.91 54.45
CA ALA A 11 -41.40 1.29 53.15
C ALA A 11 -39.87 1.05 53.15
N GLY A 12 -39.43 0.01 52.47
CA GLY A 12 -38.02 -0.27 52.25
C GLY A 12 -37.48 0.64 51.11
N PHE A 13 -36.58 1.54 51.50
CA PHE A 13 -35.86 2.41 50.54
C PHE A 13 -34.65 1.64 50.01
N ALA A 14 -34.75 1.12 48.77
CA ALA A 14 -33.64 0.45 48.08
C ALA A 14 -32.67 1.52 47.48
N LEU A 15 -31.52 1.65 48.11
CA LEU A 15 -30.45 2.48 47.58
C LEU A 15 -29.75 1.75 46.43
N HIS A 16 -30.04 2.15 45.17
CA HIS A 16 -29.31 1.65 44.03
C HIS A 16 -27.99 2.42 43.90
N LEU A 17 -26.88 1.79 44.35
CA LEU A 17 -25.53 2.25 44.01
C LEU A 17 -25.28 1.92 42.52
N GLY A 18 -25.48 2.90 41.63
CA GLY A 18 -25.06 2.81 40.23
C GLY A 18 -23.56 2.86 40.16
N ALA A 19 -22.91 1.71 39.90
CA ALA A 19 -21.50 1.68 39.56
C ALA A 19 -21.32 2.22 38.14
N THR A 20 -20.86 3.47 38.01
CA THR A 20 -20.41 4.03 36.73
C THR A 20 -19.05 3.42 36.39
N LEU A 21 -19.04 2.47 35.43
CA LEU A 21 -17.79 1.98 34.85
C LEU A 21 -17.15 3.14 34.05
N PRO A 22 -15.84 3.41 34.23
CA PRO A 22 -15.17 4.38 33.39
C PRO A 22 -15.24 3.93 31.94
N ALA A 23 -15.76 4.77 31.07
CA ALA A 23 -15.67 4.57 29.62
C ALA A 23 -14.18 4.61 29.25
N VAL A 24 -13.63 3.47 28.82
CA VAL A 24 -12.30 3.44 28.22
C VAL A 24 -12.42 4.21 26.91
N ALA A 25 -11.85 5.43 26.87
CA ALA A 25 -11.72 6.19 25.64
C ALA A 25 -10.95 5.31 24.64
N ALA A 26 -11.55 5.04 23.48
CA ALA A 26 -10.83 4.38 22.38
C ALA A 26 -9.57 5.20 22.07
N ALA A 27 -8.43 4.54 21.94
CA ALA A 27 -7.21 5.19 21.48
C ALA A 27 -7.51 5.88 20.14
N PRO A 28 -7.04 7.11 19.92
CA PRO A 28 -7.23 7.79 18.64
C PRO A 28 -6.70 6.88 17.52
N GLU A 29 -7.49 6.70 16.47
CA GLU A 29 -7.03 5.98 15.28
C GLU A 29 -5.80 6.71 14.73
N PRO A 30 -4.78 5.96 14.23
CA PRO A 30 -3.63 6.60 13.59
C PRO A 30 -4.12 7.54 12.50
N GLU A 31 -3.62 8.77 12.52
CA GLU A 31 -3.95 9.78 11.51
C GLU A 31 -3.54 9.25 10.12
N ASP A 32 -4.44 9.34 9.14
CA ASP A 32 -4.14 8.92 7.76
C ASP A 32 -3.07 9.85 7.17
N ALA A 33 -1.86 9.35 6.98
CA ALA A 33 -0.73 10.12 6.45
C ALA A 33 -0.90 10.47 4.96
N TRP A 34 -1.79 9.79 4.26
CA TRP A 34 -1.93 9.92 2.81
C TRP A 34 -2.22 11.33 2.31
N PRO A 35 -3.14 12.14 2.90
CA PRO A 35 -3.40 13.49 2.39
C PRO A 35 -2.15 14.36 2.34
N ALA A 36 -1.35 14.35 3.40
CA ALA A 36 -0.11 15.12 3.48
C ALA A 36 0.97 14.59 2.54
N LEU A 37 1.08 13.26 2.38
CA LEU A 37 2.00 12.62 1.44
C LEU A 37 1.62 12.94 0.00
N ALA A 38 0.33 12.83 -0.36
CA ALA A 38 -0.16 13.12 -1.69
C ALA A 38 0.09 14.57 -2.09
N ASP A 39 -0.20 15.52 -1.19
CA ASP A 39 0.05 16.95 -1.39
C ASP A 39 1.54 17.21 -1.68
N ASN A 40 2.41 16.66 -0.87
CA ASN A 40 3.85 16.83 -1.00
C ASN A 40 4.43 16.17 -2.27
N ILE A 41 4.04 14.92 -2.57
CA ILE A 41 4.57 14.14 -3.69
C ILE A 41 4.03 14.67 -5.02
N PHE A 42 2.73 15.00 -5.09
CA PHE A 42 2.03 15.40 -6.32
C PHE A 42 1.73 16.91 -6.38
N LYS A 43 2.36 17.72 -5.51
CA LYS A 43 2.30 19.21 -5.51
C LYS A 43 0.87 19.76 -5.46
N GLY A 44 0.03 19.15 -4.62
CA GLY A 44 -1.36 19.58 -4.46
C GLY A 44 -2.28 19.29 -5.65
N GLY A 45 -1.82 18.53 -6.62
CA GLY A 45 -2.66 18.09 -7.73
C GLY A 45 -3.80 17.19 -7.26
N PRO A 46 -5.04 17.34 -7.79
CA PRO A 46 -6.15 16.49 -7.40
C PRO A 46 -5.89 15.04 -7.81
N VAL A 47 -6.06 14.11 -6.87
CA VAL A 47 -5.92 12.67 -7.10
C VAL A 47 -7.30 12.04 -7.06
N ALA A 48 -7.73 11.48 -8.19
CA ALA A 48 -9.04 10.83 -8.33
C ALA A 48 -8.98 9.35 -7.90
N ASP A 49 -10.15 8.77 -7.62
CA ASP A 49 -10.27 7.32 -7.42
C ASP A 49 -9.87 6.58 -8.70
N GLY A 50 -8.96 5.63 -8.57
CA GLY A 50 -8.44 4.80 -9.65
C GLY A 50 -9.13 3.45 -9.80
N ALA A 51 -10.21 3.17 -9.06
CA ALA A 51 -10.90 1.89 -9.14
C ALA A 51 -11.29 1.51 -10.57
N GLY A 52 -10.97 0.29 -10.99
CA GLY A 52 -11.20 -0.19 -12.35
C GLY A 52 -10.15 0.23 -13.39
N LEU A 53 -9.38 1.29 -13.14
CA LEU A 53 -8.29 1.76 -13.98
C LEU A 53 -6.93 1.29 -13.47
N VAL A 54 -6.69 1.43 -12.19
CA VAL A 54 -5.45 1.03 -11.52
C VAL A 54 -5.71 -0.20 -10.67
N GLY A 55 -4.90 -1.25 -10.83
CA GLY A 55 -4.87 -2.42 -9.96
C GLY A 55 -3.62 -2.40 -9.11
N LEU A 56 -3.74 -2.76 -7.84
CA LEU A 56 -2.63 -2.94 -6.90
C LEU A 56 -2.82 -4.26 -6.16
N GLU A 57 -1.91 -5.18 -6.37
CA GLU A 57 -1.92 -6.51 -5.73
C GLU A 57 -0.71 -6.65 -4.83
N MET A 58 -0.96 -6.89 -3.55
CA MET A 58 0.05 -7.18 -2.52
C MET A 58 -0.53 -8.18 -1.51
N PRO A 59 0.31 -8.97 -0.81
CA PRO A 59 -0.17 -9.81 0.27
C PRO A 59 -0.67 -8.95 1.45
N VAL A 60 -1.82 -9.30 2.02
CA VAL A 60 -2.35 -8.65 3.25
C VAL A 60 -1.35 -8.80 4.41
N ARG A 61 -0.63 -9.94 4.46
CA ARG A 61 0.47 -10.19 5.39
C ARG A 61 1.67 -10.68 4.62
N ALA A 62 2.78 -9.97 4.73
CA ALA A 62 4.03 -10.37 4.12
C ALA A 62 4.72 -11.46 4.96
N GLU A 63 5.26 -12.49 4.30
CA GLU A 63 6.10 -13.50 4.94
C GLU A 63 7.49 -12.91 5.28
N ASP A 64 8.02 -12.06 4.41
CA ASP A 64 9.28 -11.34 4.60
C ASP A 64 9.09 -9.87 4.21
N ALA A 65 9.20 -8.99 5.19
CA ALA A 65 9.04 -7.55 5.02
C ALA A 65 10.12 -6.89 4.15
N ALA A 66 11.26 -7.57 3.95
CA ALA A 66 12.36 -7.07 3.11
C ALA A 66 12.15 -7.35 1.61
N ILE A 67 11.22 -8.24 1.23
CA ILE A 67 11.00 -8.67 -0.15
C ILE A 67 9.51 -8.84 -0.49
N VAL A 68 8.68 -7.90 -0.07
CA VAL A 68 7.22 -7.95 -0.30
C VAL A 68 6.91 -7.84 -1.79
N PRO A 69 6.23 -8.82 -2.39
CA PRO A 69 5.84 -8.75 -3.80
C PRO A 69 4.74 -7.70 -4.00
N VAL A 70 4.83 -6.97 -5.09
CA VAL A 70 3.83 -6.00 -5.54
C VAL A 70 3.63 -6.11 -7.04
N THR A 71 2.36 -6.11 -7.47
CA THR A 71 1.98 -6.03 -8.88
C THR A 71 1.02 -4.87 -9.06
N MET A 72 1.36 -4.00 -9.99
CA MET A 72 0.55 -2.86 -10.40
C MET A 72 0.09 -3.06 -11.84
N ARG A 73 -1.19 -2.79 -12.11
CA ARG A 73 -1.81 -2.92 -13.43
C ARG A 73 -2.52 -1.64 -13.83
N ILE A 74 -2.50 -1.33 -15.11
CA ILE A 74 -3.32 -0.27 -15.71
C ILE A 74 -4.24 -0.92 -16.74
N THR A 75 -5.53 -0.67 -16.59
CA THR A 75 -6.56 -1.18 -17.49
C THR A 75 -7.31 0.00 -18.11
N LEU A 76 -6.95 0.36 -19.34
CA LEU A 76 -7.70 1.35 -20.10
C LEU A 76 -8.86 0.66 -20.82
N VAL A 77 -10.01 1.31 -20.84
CA VAL A 77 -11.17 0.77 -21.58
C VAL A 77 -10.92 0.79 -23.09
N PRO A 78 -11.50 -0.13 -23.85
CA PRO A 78 -11.37 -0.13 -25.31
C PRO A 78 -11.80 1.23 -25.89
N GLY A 79 -10.95 1.81 -26.74
CA GLY A 79 -11.18 3.14 -27.35
C GLY A 79 -10.63 4.31 -26.54
N ASP A 80 -10.10 4.09 -25.35
CA ASP A 80 -9.40 5.15 -24.59
C ASP A 80 -8.09 5.46 -25.31
N THR A 81 -7.90 6.72 -25.69
CA THR A 81 -6.69 7.21 -26.39
C THR A 81 -5.58 7.65 -25.44
N ARG A 82 -5.86 7.70 -24.12
CA ARG A 82 -4.87 8.03 -23.12
C ARG A 82 -3.87 6.88 -22.97
N TYR A 83 -2.69 7.21 -22.50
CA TYR A 83 -1.68 6.23 -22.13
C TYR A 83 -1.11 6.55 -20.75
N LEU A 84 -0.49 5.57 -20.13
CA LEU A 84 0.19 5.71 -18.85
C LEU A 84 1.48 6.51 -19.03
N LYS A 85 1.62 7.66 -18.33
CA LYS A 85 2.86 8.47 -18.28
C LYS A 85 3.76 8.04 -17.15
N THR A 86 3.20 8.00 -15.93
CA THR A 86 3.95 7.58 -14.75
C THR A 86 3.12 6.64 -13.88
N LEU A 87 3.80 5.75 -13.19
CA LEU A 87 3.23 4.91 -12.15
C LEU A 87 4.11 5.02 -10.91
N THR A 88 3.56 5.58 -9.84
CA THR A 88 4.27 5.82 -8.59
C THR A 88 3.73 4.91 -7.49
N LEU A 89 4.63 4.23 -6.79
CA LEU A 89 4.32 3.40 -5.63
C LEU A 89 4.75 4.16 -4.37
N VAL A 90 3.80 4.36 -3.46
CA VAL A 90 4.02 5.05 -2.17
C VAL A 90 3.67 4.07 -1.05
N ILE A 91 4.54 3.97 -0.05
CA ILE A 91 4.38 3.16 1.16
C ILE A 91 4.42 4.14 2.33
N ASP A 92 3.27 4.41 2.95
CA ASP A 92 3.06 5.58 3.80
C ASP A 92 4.05 5.65 4.97
N ASP A 93 4.26 4.56 5.69
CA ASP A 93 5.08 4.52 6.90
C ASP A 93 6.53 4.08 6.65
N ASN A 94 6.97 4.04 5.39
CA ASN A 94 8.38 3.83 5.11
C ASN A 94 9.20 5.10 5.36
N PRO A 95 10.46 4.99 5.83
CA PRO A 95 11.36 6.15 5.98
C PRO A 95 11.53 6.99 4.71
N ALA A 96 11.40 6.36 3.53
CA ALA A 96 11.27 6.98 2.22
C ALA A 96 9.95 6.50 1.60
N PRO A 97 8.86 7.27 1.70
CA PRO A 97 7.54 6.79 1.28
C PRO A 97 7.44 6.48 -0.21
N VAL A 98 8.07 7.26 -1.09
CA VAL A 98 8.10 6.95 -2.53
C VAL A 98 9.06 5.79 -2.77
N ALA A 99 8.50 4.58 -2.91
CA ALA A 99 9.28 3.37 -3.13
C ALA A 99 9.80 3.25 -4.57
N ALA A 100 9.01 3.71 -5.55
CA ALA A 100 9.40 3.72 -6.96
C ALA A 100 8.52 4.67 -7.77
N THR A 101 9.10 5.26 -8.82
CA THR A 101 8.37 5.96 -9.89
C THR A 101 8.85 5.42 -11.24
N PHE A 102 7.91 4.91 -12.03
CA PHE A 102 8.15 4.38 -13.36
C PHE A 102 7.65 5.40 -14.38
N THR A 103 8.54 5.95 -15.21
CA THR A 103 8.17 6.79 -16.34
C THR A 103 8.02 5.91 -17.58
N ILE A 104 6.86 5.95 -18.21
CA ILE A 104 6.46 5.09 -19.31
C ILE A 104 6.35 5.92 -20.59
N GLY A 105 7.07 5.51 -21.61
CA GLY A 105 6.96 6.17 -22.93
C GLY A 105 5.63 5.86 -23.62
N PRO A 106 5.13 6.73 -24.49
CA PRO A 106 3.82 6.60 -25.12
C PRO A 106 3.63 5.31 -25.93
N ASN A 107 4.73 4.74 -26.44
CA ASN A 107 4.73 3.53 -27.26
C ASN A 107 5.23 2.28 -26.52
N ALA A 108 5.40 2.36 -25.20
CA ALA A 108 5.98 1.25 -24.43
C ALA A 108 5.04 0.06 -24.29
N GLY A 109 3.72 0.27 -24.40
CA GLY A 109 2.71 -0.79 -24.30
C GLY A 109 2.69 -1.52 -22.93
N ILE A 110 3.28 -0.92 -21.90
CA ILE A 110 3.36 -1.52 -20.57
C ILE A 110 2.03 -1.32 -19.85
N SER A 111 1.38 -2.43 -19.46
CA SER A 111 0.15 -2.44 -18.68
C SER A 111 0.32 -3.05 -17.30
N THR A 112 1.43 -3.75 -17.04
CA THR A 112 1.67 -4.43 -15.77
C THR A 112 3.13 -4.31 -15.37
N ILE A 113 3.37 -3.97 -14.10
CA ILE A 113 4.69 -3.93 -13.49
C ILE A 113 4.63 -4.75 -12.20
N SER A 114 5.48 -5.79 -12.11
CA SER A 114 5.65 -6.59 -10.91
C SER A 114 7.07 -6.42 -10.37
N THR A 115 7.19 -6.18 -9.07
CA THR A 115 8.49 -6.01 -8.40
C THR A 115 8.40 -6.47 -6.94
N ARG A 116 9.46 -6.21 -6.16
CA ARG A 116 9.49 -6.43 -4.72
C ARG A 116 9.96 -5.15 -4.03
N VAL A 117 9.36 -4.87 -2.89
CA VAL A 117 9.66 -3.68 -2.08
C VAL A 117 9.94 -4.07 -0.63
N ARG A 118 10.57 -3.16 0.10
CA ARG A 118 10.69 -3.24 1.55
C ARG A 118 9.53 -2.50 2.18
N VAL A 119 8.96 -3.08 3.25
CA VAL A 119 7.89 -2.45 4.03
C VAL A 119 8.32 -2.44 5.48
N ASP A 120 8.33 -1.25 6.10
CA ASP A 120 8.91 -1.09 7.44
C ASP A 120 7.89 -1.30 8.57
N ALA A 121 6.65 -0.93 8.35
CA ALA A 121 5.57 -1.01 9.33
C ALA A 121 4.27 -1.52 8.70
N TYR A 122 3.27 -1.80 9.54
CA TYR A 122 1.89 -2.05 9.10
C TYR A 122 1.34 -0.75 8.50
N THR A 123 1.07 -0.72 7.21
CA THR A 123 0.91 0.52 6.47
C THR A 123 -0.07 0.40 5.30
N ASN A 124 -0.61 1.53 4.87
CA ASN A 124 -1.22 1.63 3.55
C ASN A 124 -0.13 1.74 2.48
N VAL A 125 -0.43 1.17 1.33
CA VAL A 125 0.39 1.27 0.13
C VAL A 125 -0.50 1.82 -0.98
N HIS A 126 -0.03 2.84 -1.67
CA HIS A 126 -0.76 3.51 -2.74
C HIS A 126 -0.05 3.32 -4.08
N ALA A 127 -0.82 2.97 -5.12
CA ALA A 127 -0.36 3.05 -6.50
C ALA A 127 -1.04 4.23 -7.18
N VAL A 128 -0.25 5.17 -7.67
CA VAL A 128 -0.74 6.38 -8.34
C VAL A 128 -0.33 6.37 -9.79
N ALA A 129 -1.30 6.37 -10.70
CA ALA A 129 -1.09 6.47 -12.13
C ALA A 129 -1.36 7.88 -12.62
N GLU A 130 -0.41 8.46 -13.35
CA GLU A 130 -0.60 9.67 -14.15
C GLU A 130 -0.81 9.26 -15.60
N LEU A 131 -1.93 9.67 -16.18
CA LEU A 131 -2.20 9.44 -17.60
C LEU A 131 -1.74 10.62 -18.47
N SER A 132 -1.80 10.45 -19.78
CA SER A 132 -1.37 11.46 -20.76
C SER A 132 -2.16 12.76 -20.71
N ASP A 133 -3.32 12.78 -20.07
CA ASP A 133 -4.12 13.98 -19.78
C ASP A 133 -3.70 14.70 -18.48
N ASN A 134 -2.59 14.28 -17.86
CA ASN A 134 -2.03 14.76 -16.60
C ASN A 134 -2.93 14.57 -15.36
N LYS A 135 -3.94 13.74 -15.45
CA LYS A 135 -4.76 13.37 -14.29
C LYS A 135 -4.13 12.22 -13.52
N LEU A 136 -4.26 12.32 -12.20
CA LEU A 136 -3.76 11.34 -11.24
C LEU A 136 -4.91 10.45 -10.74
N TYR A 137 -4.65 9.16 -10.68
CA TYR A 137 -5.59 8.13 -10.23
C TYR A 137 -4.92 7.25 -9.19
N VAL A 138 -5.57 7.04 -8.04
CA VAL A 138 -4.99 6.28 -6.93
C VAL A 138 -5.85 5.09 -6.55
N VAL A 139 -5.19 4.00 -6.20
CA VAL A 139 -5.76 2.89 -5.42
C VAL A 139 -4.86 2.61 -4.23
N LYS A 140 -5.43 2.04 -3.16
CA LYS A 140 -4.68 1.65 -1.98
C LYS A 140 -4.95 0.22 -1.54
N THR A 141 -3.98 -0.36 -0.85
CA THR A 141 -4.13 -1.61 -0.12
C THR A 141 -3.39 -1.52 1.21
N TYR A 142 -3.83 -2.29 2.20
CA TYR A 142 -3.18 -2.35 3.51
C TYR A 142 -2.31 -3.60 3.62
N VAL A 143 -1.07 -3.43 4.08
CA VAL A 143 -0.08 -4.50 4.20
C VAL A 143 0.42 -4.60 5.64
N LYS A 144 0.38 -5.82 6.18
CA LYS A 144 0.94 -6.17 7.49
C LYS A 144 2.35 -6.72 7.30
N ALA A 145 3.34 -5.84 7.46
CA ALA A 145 4.76 -6.16 7.42
C ALA A 145 5.49 -5.32 8.46
N SER A 146 6.67 -5.70 8.90
CA SER A 146 7.43 -4.94 9.90
C SER A 146 8.93 -5.21 9.76
N GLY A 147 9.72 -4.12 9.87
CA GLY A 147 11.18 -4.18 9.92
C GLY A 147 11.89 -4.44 8.58
N GLY A 148 11.20 -4.30 7.45
CA GLY A 148 11.79 -4.57 6.13
C GLY A 148 12.93 -3.61 5.79
N CYS A 149 12.85 -2.36 6.20
CA CYS A 149 13.89 -1.35 5.95
C CYS A 149 15.13 -1.54 6.85
N SER A 150 14.97 -2.19 8.00
CA SER A 150 16.06 -2.52 8.93
C SER A 150 16.73 -3.87 8.63
N ALA A 151 16.23 -4.64 7.66
CA ALA A 151 16.81 -5.92 7.28
C ALA A 151 18.27 -5.74 6.82
N PRO A 152 19.20 -6.64 7.24
CA PRO A 152 20.61 -6.53 6.93
C PRO A 152 20.85 -6.42 5.42
N ALA A 153 21.79 -5.58 5.01
CA ALA A 153 22.35 -5.62 3.66
C ALA A 153 23.05 -6.98 3.42
N ALA A 154 23.25 -7.31 2.14
CA ALA A 154 23.93 -8.55 1.75
C ALA A 154 25.25 -8.77 2.54
N LYS A 155 25.54 -10.02 2.90
CA LYS A 155 26.66 -10.43 3.77
C LYS A 155 28.06 -9.92 3.35
N ASN A 156 28.22 -9.44 2.10
CA ASN A 156 29.47 -8.93 1.56
C ASN A 156 29.24 -7.58 0.86
N ALA A 157 29.27 -6.50 1.64
CA ALA A 157 29.07 -5.13 1.15
C ALA A 157 30.05 -4.73 0.03
N ASP A 158 31.33 -5.13 0.13
CA ASP A 158 32.36 -4.80 -0.86
C ASP A 158 32.11 -5.47 -2.22
N VAL A 159 31.68 -6.74 -2.21
CA VAL A 159 31.33 -7.48 -3.44
C VAL A 159 30.04 -6.94 -4.06
N ALA A 160 29.09 -6.51 -3.22
CA ALA A 160 27.85 -5.89 -3.69
C ALA A 160 28.13 -4.53 -4.34
N SER A 161 29.02 -3.73 -3.73
CA SER A 161 29.40 -2.39 -4.23
C SER A 161 30.14 -2.44 -5.57
N ALA A 162 31.04 -3.41 -5.77
CA ALA A 162 31.78 -3.56 -7.02
C ALA A 162 30.92 -3.92 -8.24
N LYS A 163 29.67 -4.29 -8.03
CA LYS A 163 28.72 -4.70 -9.10
C LYS A 163 27.47 -3.84 -9.16
N ILE A 164 27.49 -2.68 -8.52
CA ILE A 164 26.35 -1.70 -8.56
C ILE A 164 26.07 -1.32 -10.00
N GLY A 165 24.78 -1.23 -10.33
CA GLY A 165 24.31 -0.81 -11.65
C GLY A 165 24.41 -1.88 -12.74
N GLN A 166 25.00 -3.05 -12.45
CA GLN A 166 24.94 -4.15 -13.43
C GLN A 166 23.51 -4.58 -13.65
N MET A 167 23.07 -4.58 -14.90
CA MET A 167 21.73 -4.96 -15.30
C MET A 167 21.76 -6.24 -16.13
N LYS A 168 20.72 -7.08 -15.93
CA LYS A 168 20.38 -8.19 -16.82
C LYS A 168 18.96 -7.96 -17.35
N PHE A 169 18.82 -8.05 -18.66
CA PHE A 169 17.53 -8.06 -19.33
C PHE A 169 17.23 -9.46 -19.82
N ARG A 170 16.00 -9.92 -19.60
CA ARG A 170 15.47 -11.16 -20.16
C ARG A 170 14.10 -10.87 -20.73
N GLN A 171 13.86 -11.27 -21.95
CA GLN A 171 12.55 -11.31 -22.57
C GLN A 171 12.07 -12.76 -22.60
N PHE A 172 10.81 -12.98 -22.25
CA PHE A 172 10.20 -14.29 -22.32
C PHE A 172 9.46 -14.44 -23.65
N ASP A 173 9.62 -15.59 -24.27
CA ASP A 173 8.91 -15.88 -25.50
C ASP A 173 7.41 -16.00 -25.22
N ALA A 174 6.59 -15.47 -26.12
CA ALA A 174 5.17 -15.74 -26.11
C ALA A 174 4.93 -17.24 -26.31
N ALA A 175 3.85 -17.77 -25.69
CA ALA A 175 3.45 -19.15 -25.96
C ALA A 175 3.35 -19.38 -27.49
N LYS A 176 3.79 -20.55 -28.00
CA LYS A 176 3.87 -20.85 -29.43
C LYS A 176 2.56 -20.61 -30.21
N ALA A 177 1.42 -20.60 -29.50
CA ALA A 177 0.09 -20.37 -30.09
C ALA A 177 -0.41 -18.92 -29.87
N ALA A 178 0.38 -18.02 -29.22
CA ALA A 178 -0.06 -16.67 -28.96
C ALA A 178 0.02 -15.80 -30.23
N PRO A 179 -0.98 -14.94 -30.50
CA PRO A 179 -0.92 -13.99 -31.60
C PRO A 179 0.25 -13.03 -31.43
N ALA A 180 0.77 -12.48 -32.54
CA ALA A 180 1.90 -11.53 -32.51
C ALA A 180 1.63 -10.27 -31.67
N SER A 181 0.38 -9.90 -31.47
CA SER A 181 -0.09 -8.81 -30.62
C SER A 181 -0.25 -9.18 -29.15
N ALA A 182 -0.01 -10.44 -28.74
CA ALA A 182 -0.12 -10.83 -27.35
C ALA A 182 0.93 -10.10 -26.49
N PRO A 183 0.56 -9.70 -25.26
CA PRO A 183 1.50 -9.12 -24.31
C PRO A 183 2.69 -10.05 -24.08
N ARG A 184 3.88 -9.47 -24.03
CA ARG A 184 5.11 -10.22 -23.73
C ARG A 184 5.65 -9.79 -22.38
N GLU A 185 6.18 -10.76 -21.67
CA GLU A 185 6.84 -10.50 -20.39
C GLU A 185 8.32 -10.22 -20.62
N ALA A 186 8.85 -9.21 -19.91
CA ALA A 186 10.28 -8.93 -19.84
C ALA A 186 10.69 -8.74 -18.38
N GLN A 187 11.88 -9.20 -18.04
CA GLN A 187 12.46 -9.03 -16.72
C GLN A 187 13.73 -8.21 -16.80
N ILE A 188 13.78 -7.15 -15.98
CA ILE A 188 15.00 -6.39 -15.74
C ILE A 188 15.46 -6.68 -14.32
N MET A 189 16.70 -7.13 -14.16
CA MET A 189 17.34 -7.29 -12.88
C MET A 189 18.49 -6.27 -12.77
N MET A 190 18.46 -5.46 -11.74
CA MET A 190 19.53 -4.48 -11.46
C MET A 190 20.19 -4.82 -10.13
N ARG A 191 21.50 -4.80 -10.08
CA ARG A 191 22.24 -4.93 -8.82
C ARG A 191 22.28 -3.58 -8.12
N HIS A 192 21.65 -3.53 -6.97
CA HIS A 192 21.66 -2.39 -6.08
C HIS A 192 22.00 -2.85 -4.66
N PRO A 193 22.90 -2.19 -3.92
CA PRO A 193 23.10 -2.50 -2.51
C PRO A 193 21.91 -2.04 -1.73
N ASN A 194 21.21 -2.96 -1.09
CA ASN A 194 20.15 -2.64 -0.14
C ASN A 194 20.79 -2.32 1.21
N ASN A 195 21.30 -1.13 1.38
CA ASN A 195 21.76 -0.67 2.69
C ASN A 195 20.57 -0.35 3.57
N ALA A 196 20.61 -0.76 4.85
CA ALA A 196 19.65 -0.30 5.83
C ALA A 196 19.77 1.22 5.97
N ILE A 197 18.66 1.93 5.93
CA ILE A 197 18.59 3.34 6.30
C ILE A 197 18.74 3.38 7.83
N ARG A 198 19.82 3.98 8.33
CA ARG A 198 20.06 4.17 9.75
C ARG A 198 19.64 5.57 10.18
#